data_707ce2d511c4a4a6aca3ee084265de87
#
_entry.id   707ce2d511c4a4a6aca3ee084265de87
#
_cell.length_a   1.000
_cell.length_b   1.000
_cell.length_c   1.000
_cell.angle_alpha   90.00
_cell.angle_beta   90.00
_cell.angle_gamma   90.00
#
_symmetry.space_group_name_H-M   'P 1'
#
loop_
_entity.id
_entity.type
_entity.pdbx_description
1 polymer ?
#
loop_
_entity_poly.entity_id
_entity_poly.type
_entity_poly.pdbx_seq_one_letter_code
_entity_poly.pdbx_strand_id
1 'polypeptide(L)'
;MHLWRKRVKTRWWRLRGEDLAERFSDSLAVIERPGEERVTLQISCERAPEARQLVREFGGGVERLRKDWLQHFARQAQAKPLRIGSRLVILRAAEKKAVSSASRARPLIIPAEAAFGTGEHATTAMSLRFLERITRPLQPGWAMLDAGTGSGILAIAGRYFGAGRVLAIDDDPLACATAKRNARANGVRNIEFVTGDVLKSRLTGKFDIITANLFSEILIEALPVWSRHLAPRGHLIFSGILRNQEAGIVRALRRRRFSAVEIRRRGKWIALLAHE
;
A
#
# COMPACT_ATOMS: atom_id res chain seq x y z
N MET A 1 27.04 10.13 -1.45
CA MET A 1 26.21 9.38 -2.39
C MET A 1 25.83 10.29 -3.56
N HIS A 2 25.78 9.77 -4.75
CA HIS A 2 25.44 10.47 -5.98
C HIS A 2 24.29 9.74 -6.66
N LEU A 3 23.34 10.46 -7.22
CA LEU A 3 22.23 9.92 -7.97
C LEU A 3 22.40 10.29 -9.44
N TRP A 4 22.67 9.28 -10.27
CA TRP A 4 22.58 9.47 -11.71
C TRP A 4 21.12 9.38 -12.14
N ARG A 5 20.70 10.29 -13.02
CA ARG A 5 19.33 10.34 -13.53
C ARG A 5 19.32 10.58 -15.03
N LYS A 6 18.50 9.81 -15.74
CA LYS A 6 18.24 10.02 -17.17
C LYS A 6 16.77 9.80 -17.51
N ARG A 7 16.18 10.67 -18.31
CA ARG A 7 14.85 10.48 -18.87
C ARG A 7 14.95 10.02 -20.30
N VAL A 8 14.44 8.85 -20.62
CA VAL A 8 14.51 8.20 -21.93
C VAL A 8 13.14 7.90 -22.48
N LYS A 9 13.00 7.71 -23.81
CA LYS A 9 11.77 7.17 -24.40
C LYS A 9 11.59 5.72 -23.98
N THR A 10 10.36 5.27 -23.76
CA THR A 10 10.05 3.87 -23.39
C THR A 10 10.64 2.86 -24.38
N ARG A 11 10.66 3.18 -25.68
CA ARG A 11 11.31 2.36 -26.71
C ARG A 11 12.81 2.20 -26.46
N TRP A 12 13.53 3.26 -26.04
CA TRP A 12 14.96 3.19 -25.71
C TRP A 12 15.19 2.27 -24.50
N TRP A 13 14.34 2.36 -23.49
CA TRP A 13 14.40 1.51 -22.31
C TRP A 13 14.20 0.04 -22.67
N ARG A 14 13.22 -0.29 -23.48
CA ARG A 14 12.95 -1.67 -23.93
C ARG A 14 14.12 -2.28 -24.72
N LEU A 15 14.92 -1.48 -25.40
CA LEU A 15 16.07 -1.95 -26.20
C LEU A 15 17.38 -2.03 -25.42
N ARG A 16 17.55 -1.23 -24.39
CA ARG A 16 18.81 -1.07 -23.64
C ARG A 16 18.67 -1.32 -22.15
N GLY A 17 17.48 -1.58 -21.68
CA GLY A 17 17.17 -1.69 -20.25
C GLY A 17 17.71 -2.97 -19.61
N GLU A 18 17.80 -4.06 -20.35
CA GLU A 18 18.31 -5.33 -19.85
C GLU A 18 19.76 -5.21 -19.39
N ASP A 19 20.65 -4.62 -20.20
CA ASP A 19 22.06 -4.37 -19.84
C ASP A 19 22.20 -3.51 -18.58
N LEU A 20 21.38 -2.45 -18.46
CA LEU A 20 21.36 -1.62 -17.26
C LEU A 20 20.78 -2.34 -16.03
N ALA A 21 19.75 -3.14 -16.21
CA ALA A 21 19.12 -3.90 -15.13
C ALA A 21 20.07 -5.00 -14.62
N GLU A 22 20.78 -5.67 -15.51
CA GLU A 22 21.77 -6.69 -15.14
C GLU A 22 22.97 -6.08 -14.39
N ARG A 23 23.50 -4.95 -14.87
CA ARG A 23 24.68 -4.31 -14.28
C ARG A 23 24.40 -3.58 -12.97
N PHE A 24 23.18 -3.12 -12.74
CA PHE A 24 22.80 -2.24 -11.63
C PHE A 24 21.54 -2.68 -10.90
N SER A 25 21.26 -3.99 -10.86
CA SER A 25 20.05 -4.59 -10.30
C SER A 25 19.64 -4.00 -8.94
N ASP A 26 20.60 -3.83 -8.03
CA ASP A 26 20.37 -3.39 -6.66
C ASP A 26 20.29 -1.86 -6.48
N SER A 27 20.70 -1.09 -7.51
CA SER A 27 20.80 0.37 -7.44
C SER A 27 19.98 1.11 -8.50
N LEU A 28 19.41 0.37 -9.47
CA LEU A 28 18.58 0.92 -10.54
C LEU A 28 17.12 1.03 -10.12
N ALA A 29 16.58 2.24 -10.21
CA ALA A 29 15.15 2.49 -10.14
C ALA A 29 14.64 2.96 -11.49
N VAL A 30 13.59 2.32 -11.99
CA VAL A 30 12.87 2.70 -13.22
C VAL A 30 11.54 3.31 -12.83
N ILE A 31 11.35 4.59 -13.16
CA ILE A 31 10.13 5.32 -12.83
C ILE A 31 9.32 5.50 -14.11
N GLU A 32 8.25 4.73 -14.22
CA GLU A 32 7.26 4.85 -15.29
C GLU A 32 6.05 5.63 -14.78
N ARG A 33 5.46 6.44 -15.65
CA ARG A 33 4.22 7.15 -15.35
C ARG A 33 3.18 6.77 -16.38
N PRO A 34 1.98 6.37 -15.96
CA PRO A 34 0.91 6.04 -16.88
C PRO A 34 0.63 7.20 -17.85
N GLY A 35 0.59 6.88 -19.16
CA GLY A 35 0.34 7.88 -20.21
C GLY A 35 1.58 8.69 -20.65
N GLU A 36 2.76 8.46 -20.07
CA GLU A 36 4.00 9.06 -20.54
C GLU A 36 4.78 8.10 -21.46
N GLU A 37 5.21 8.57 -22.62
CA GLU A 37 6.08 7.83 -23.54
C GLU A 37 7.56 7.80 -23.09
N ARG A 38 7.84 8.25 -21.87
CA ARG A 38 9.19 8.35 -21.32
C ARG A 38 9.25 7.76 -19.92
N VAL A 39 10.35 7.06 -19.66
CA VAL A 39 10.70 6.55 -18.35
C VAL A 39 11.87 7.34 -17.77
N THR A 40 11.90 7.48 -16.46
CA THR A 40 13.03 8.08 -15.74
C THR A 40 13.83 6.96 -15.09
N LEU A 41 15.10 6.87 -15.46
CA LEU A 41 16.06 5.95 -14.87
C LEU A 41 16.83 6.66 -13.76
N GLN A 42 17.05 6.00 -12.64
CA GLN A 42 17.85 6.50 -11.52
C GLN A 42 18.77 5.39 -11.04
N ILE A 43 20.06 5.69 -10.87
CA ILE A 43 21.05 4.77 -10.29
C ILE A 43 21.72 5.49 -9.14
N SER A 44 21.71 4.87 -7.97
CA SER A 44 22.44 5.36 -6.80
C SER A 44 23.89 4.87 -6.84
N CYS A 45 24.83 5.80 -6.78
CA CYS A 45 26.27 5.55 -6.80
C CYS A 45 26.90 6.00 -5.48
N GLU A 46 27.72 5.18 -4.89
CA GLU A 46 28.42 5.56 -3.66
C GLU A 46 29.50 6.62 -3.93
N ARG A 47 30.19 6.50 -5.05
CA ARG A 47 31.32 7.35 -5.42
C ARG A 47 31.04 8.20 -6.65
N ALA A 48 31.57 9.42 -6.66
CA ALA A 48 31.42 10.36 -7.77
C ALA A 48 32.01 9.85 -9.13
N PRO A 49 33.11 9.09 -9.19
CA PRO A 49 33.62 8.52 -10.45
C PRO A 49 32.60 7.57 -11.11
N GLU A 50 31.92 6.75 -10.36
CA GLU A 50 30.88 5.82 -10.88
C GLU A 50 29.73 6.58 -11.55
N ALA A 51 29.21 7.60 -10.88
CA ALA A 51 28.16 8.45 -11.44
C ALA A 51 28.61 9.20 -12.70
N ARG A 52 29.87 9.65 -12.75
CA ARG A 52 30.44 10.30 -13.94
C ARG A 52 30.67 9.32 -15.10
N GLN A 53 30.96 8.07 -14.80
CA GLN A 53 31.04 7.03 -15.81
C GLN A 53 29.70 6.77 -16.47
N LEU A 54 28.63 6.69 -15.69
CA LEU A 54 27.26 6.56 -16.21
C LEU A 54 26.87 7.73 -17.12
N VAL A 55 27.28 8.95 -16.79
CA VAL A 55 27.06 10.11 -17.68
C VAL A 55 27.81 9.96 -18.99
N ARG A 56 29.08 9.51 -18.98
CA ARG A 56 29.85 9.31 -20.19
C ARG A 56 29.29 8.21 -21.08
N GLU A 57 28.84 7.13 -20.49
CA GLU A 57 28.32 5.96 -21.20
C GLU A 57 26.89 6.13 -21.70
N PHE A 58 26.04 6.65 -20.86
CA PHE A 58 24.60 6.73 -21.13
C PHE A 58 24.06 8.15 -21.26
N GLY A 59 24.87 9.18 -21.01
CA GLY A 59 24.36 10.55 -20.89
C GLY A 59 23.55 10.76 -19.60
N GLY A 60 22.73 11.79 -19.56
CA GLY A 60 21.96 12.14 -18.35
C GLY A 60 22.70 13.10 -17.45
N GLY A 61 22.29 13.19 -16.19
CA GLY A 61 22.86 14.10 -15.20
C GLY A 61 23.16 13.41 -13.88
N VAL A 62 24.05 14.01 -13.09
CA VAL A 62 24.36 13.56 -11.72
C VAL A 62 23.93 14.63 -10.75
N GLU A 63 23.14 14.22 -9.77
CA GLU A 63 22.78 15.01 -8.61
C GLU A 63 23.60 14.53 -7.40
N ARG A 64 24.29 15.44 -6.74
CA ARG A 64 24.95 15.12 -5.46
C ARG A 64 23.90 15.14 -4.37
N LEU A 65 23.58 13.98 -3.82
CA LEU A 65 22.70 13.93 -2.65
C LEU A 65 23.42 14.55 -1.46
N ARG A 66 22.76 15.46 -0.73
CA ARG A 66 23.32 16.10 0.45
C ARG A 66 23.69 15.02 1.47
N LYS A 67 24.75 15.25 2.27
CA LYS A 67 25.17 14.28 3.30
C LYS A 67 24.08 13.99 4.34
N ASP A 68 23.13 14.90 4.47
CA ASP A 68 21.98 14.83 5.39
C ASP A 68 20.69 14.30 4.73
N TRP A 69 20.76 13.83 3.47
CA TRP A 69 19.56 13.32 2.79
C TRP A 69 18.91 12.16 3.55
N LEU A 70 19.71 11.25 4.12
CA LEU A 70 19.23 10.21 5.04
C LEU A 70 18.60 10.82 6.30
N GLN A 71 19.20 11.90 6.85
CA GLN A 71 18.60 12.63 7.97
C GLN A 71 17.38 13.44 7.53
N HIS A 72 17.36 13.94 6.31
CA HIS A 72 16.18 14.61 5.75
C HIS A 72 15.04 13.61 5.49
N PHE A 73 15.34 12.42 4.99
CA PHE A 73 14.41 11.29 4.96
C PHE A 73 14.03 10.83 6.37
N ALA A 74 14.98 10.76 7.29
CA ALA A 74 14.71 10.47 8.71
C ALA A 74 13.89 11.56 9.40
N ARG A 75 14.06 12.85 9.03
CA ARG A 75 13.21 13.95 9.52
C ARG A 75 11.84 13.99 8.86
N GLN A 76 11.72 13.62 7.58
CA GLN A 76 10.42 13.27 6.98
C GLN A 76 9.84 12.02 7.62
N ALA A 77 10.67 11.14 8.17
CA ALA A 77 10.26 10.02 9.02
C ALA A 77 9.77 10.45 10.43
N GLN A 78 9.97 11.68 10.86
CA GLN A 78 9.29 12.34 11.99
C GLN A 78 7.91 12.89 11.57
N ALA A 79 7.23 12.21 10.63
CA ALA A 79 5.85 12.54 10.30
C ALA A 79 5.00 12.42 11.58
N LYS A 80 4.24 13.47 11.87
CA LYS A 80 3.34 13.50 13.03
C LYS A 80 2.49 12.23 13.07
N PRO A 81 2.25 11.65 14.26
CA PRO A 81 1.39 10.49 14.41
C PRO A 81 0.07 10.65 13.65
N LEU A 82 -0.26 9.71 12.78
CA LEU A 82 -1.49 9.77 12.00
C LEU A 82 -2.66 9.19 12.80
N ARG A 83 -3.57 10.04 13.24
CA ARG A 83 -4.79 9.60 13.91
C ARG A 83 -5.84 9.09 12.91
N ILE A 84 -6.36 7.91 13.19
CA ILE A 84 -7.46 7.27 12.45
C ILE A 84 -8.66 7.15 13.40
N GLY A 85 -9.60 8.07 13.26
CA GLY A 85 -10.71 8.17 14.19
C GLY A 85 -10.27 8.34 15.64
N SER A 86 -10.99 7.72 16.55
CA SER A 86 -10.70 7.75 17.98
C SER A 86 -9.96 6.50 18.49
N ARG A 87 -9.87 5.42 17.69
CA ARG A 87 -9.40 4.11 18.14
C ARG A 87 -7.97 3.76 17.73
N LEU A 88 -7.37 4.45 16.75
CA LEU A 88 -6.08 4.08 16.20
C LEU A 88 -5.17 5.29 15.98
N VAL A 89 -3.90 5.15 16.33
CA VAL A 89 -2.82 6.06 15.99
C VAL A 89 -1.71 5.29 15.30
N ILE A 90 -1.33 5.69 14.08
CA ILE A 90 -0.22 5.09 13.36
C ILE A 90 1.05 5.83 13.74
N LEU A 91 2.05 5.06 14.15
CA LEU A 91 3.38 5.52 14.55
C LEU A 91 4.44 4.88 13.66
N ARG A 92 5.54 5.58 13.45
CA ARG A 92 6.77 4.99 12.94
C ARG A 92 7.62 4.46 14.11
N ALA A 93 8.50 3.49 13.84
CA ALA A 93 9.18 2.69 14.87
C ALA A 93 9.90 3.47 15.99
N ALA A 94 10.29 4.72 15.77
CA ALA A 94 11.04 5.54 16.73
C ALA A 94 10.17 6.23 17.80
N GLU A 95 8.84 6.22 17.69
CA GLU A 95 7.97 7.16 18.43
C GLU A 95 7.09 6.50 19.50
N LYS A 96 7.47 5.34 20.04
CA LYS A 96 6.70 4.69 21.13
C LYS A 96 6.41 5.62 22.33
N LYS A 97 7.25 6.62 22.54
CA LYS A 97 7.10 7.62 23.63
C LYS A 97 6.11 8.75 23.30
N ALA A 98 5.66 8.90 22.05
CA ALA A 98 4.85 10.05 21.62
C ALA A 98 3.34 9.90 21.85
N VAL A 99 2.87 8.73 22.27
CA VAL A 99 1.46 8.54 22.61
C VAL A 99 1.30 8.83 24.09
N SER A 100 0.70 9.97 24.42
CA SER A 100 0.26 10.29 25.76
C SER A 100 -0.56 9.14 26.33
N SER A 101 -0.26 8.73 27.56
CA SER A 101 -1.03 7.72 28.32
C SER A 101 -2.53 8.04 28.44
N ALA A 102 -2.91 9.29 28.22
CA ALA A 102 -4.30 9.75 28.19
C ALA A 102 -5.04 9.44 26.86
N SER A 103 -4.35 8.96 25.82
CA SER A 103 -5.01 8.67 24.54
C SER A 103 -5.68 7.29 24.56
N ARG A 104 -7.00 7.25 24.37
CA ARG A 104 -7.75 5.97 24.17
C ARG A 104 -7.42 5.29 22.84
N ALA A 105 -6.66 5.93 21.95
CA ALA A 105 -6.29 5.38 20.65
C ALA A 105 -5.14 4.40 20.78
N ARG A 106 -5.30 3.19 20.23
CA ARG A 106 -4.27 2.14 20.24
C ARG A 106 -3.16 2.50 19.24
N PRO A 107 -1.90 2.44 19.64
CA PRO A 107 -0.79 2.66 18.72
C PRO A 107 -0.62 1.48 17.76
N LEU A 108 -0.41 1.75 16.49
CA LEU A 108 -0.04 0.82 15.44
C LEU A 108 1.30 1.26 14.85
N ILE A 109 2.33 0.47 15.06
CA ILE A 109 3.69 0.78 14.63
C ILE A 109 3.94 0.15 13.27
N ILE A 110 4.14 0.98 12.25
CA ILE A 110 4.51 0.54 10.90
C ILE A 110 5.83 1.23 10.53
N PRO A 111 6.96 0.51 10.48
CA PRO A 111 8.22 1.05 10.02
C PRO A 111 8.13 1.55 8.57
N ALA A 112 8.91 2.59 8.24
CA ALA A 112 9.05 3.06 6.87
C ALA A 112 10.02 2.11 6.12
N GLU A 113 9.53 0.96 5.71
CA GLU A 113 10.26 -0.02 4.89
C GLU A 113 9.78 0.02 3.43
N ALA A 114 10.40 -0.80 2.58
CA ALA A 114 10.12 -0.87 1.14
C ALA A 114 8.69 -1.31 0.79
N ALA A 115 7.96 -1.96 1.69
CA ALA A 115 6.59 -2.39 1.43
C ALA A 115 5.63 -1.20 1.39
N PHE A 116 4.74 -1.19 0.40
CA PHE A 116 3.68 -0.19 0.27
C PHE A 116 2.73 -0.22 1.47
N GLY A 117 2.21 0.94 1.86
CA GLY A 117 1.15 1.02 2.88
C GLY A 117 1.62 1.43 4.27
N THR A 118 2.49 2.44 4.38
CA THR A 118 2.93 3.00 5.69
C THR A 118 1.84 3.77 6.44
N GLY A 119 0.63 3.87 5.88
CA GLY A 119 -0.49 4.63 6.45
C GLY A 119 -0.55 6.10 6.04
N GLU A 120 0.55 6.69 5.58
CA GLU A 120 0.60 8.11 5.16
C GLU A 120 0.00 8.33 3.77
N HIS A 121 0.07 7.31 2.91
CA HIS A 121 -0.54 7.42 1.60
C HIS A 121 -2.04 7.66 1.73
N ALA A 122 -2.57 8.56 0.90
CA ALA A 122 -3.97 8.97 0.96
C ALA A 122 -4.94 7.78 0.92
N THR A 123 -4.65 6.77 0.09
CA THR A 123 -5.46 5.56 -0.08
C THR A 123 -5.54 4.74 1.20
N THR A 124 -4.39 4.45 1.82
CA THR A 124 -4.31 3.69 3.06
C THR A 124 -5.03 4.40 4.22
N ALA A 125 -4.81 5.71 4.35
CA ALA A 125 -5.47 6.52 5.37
C ALA A 125 -7.00 6.56 5.20
N MET A 126 -7.49 6.61 3.95
CA MET A 126 -8.94 6.56 3.67
C MET A 126 -9.52 5.19 3.98
N SER A 127 -8.85 4.08 3.58
CA SER A 127 -9.28 2.71 3.90
C SER A 127 -9.35 2.46 5.41
N LEU A 128 -8.33 2.89 6.16
CA LEU A 128 -8.31 2.78 7.62
C LEU A 128 -9.45 3.55 8.28
N ARG A 129 -9.82 4.74 7.78
CA ARG A 129 -10.94 5.51 8.30
C ARG A 129 -12.28 4.86 8.01
N PHE A 130 -12.44 4.23 6.85
CA PHE A 130 -13.62 3.42 6.57
C PHE A 130 -13.69 2.23 7.52
N LEU A 131 -12.62 1.45 7.60
CA LEU A 131 -12.53 0.26 8.46
C LEU A 131 -12.83 0.61 9.92
N GLU A 132 -12.21 1.67 10.46
CA GLU A 132 -12.44 2.13 11.82
C GLU A 132 -13.92 2.47 12.07
N ARG A 133 -14.55 3.14 11.11
CA ARG A 133 -15.95 3.58 11.26
C ARG A 133 -16.94 2.43 11.19
N ILE A 134 -16.84 1.57 10.17
CA ILE A 134 -17.82 0.49 10.00
C ILE A 134 -17.71 -0.61 11.05
N THR A 135 -16.56 -0.74 11.70
CA THR A 135 -16.35 -1.73 12.76
C THR A 135 -16.75 -1.25 14.15
N ARG A 136 -17.16 0.01 14.31
CA ARG A 136 -17.64 0.52 15.62
C ARG A 136 -18.88 -0.21 16.15
N PRO A 137 -19.92 -0.47 15.34
CA PRO A 137 -21.11 -1.17 15.79
C PRO A 137 -20.95 -2.69 15.81
N LEU A 138 -19.87 -3.25 15.25
CA LEU A 138 -19.69 -4.70 15.15
C LEU A 138 -19.24 -5.29 16.49
N GLN A 139 -19.87 -6.41 16.86
CA GLN A 139 -19.36 -7.25 17.93
C GLN A 139 -18.05 -7.95 17.49
N PRO A 140 -17.09 -8.17 18.41
CA PRO A 140 -15.87 -8.90 18.07
C PRO A 140 -16.17 -10.29 17.50
N GLY A 141 -15.29 -10.78 16.60
CA GLY A 141 -15.40 -12.11 16.01
C GLY A 141 -15.65 -12.13 14.50
N TRP A 142 -15.94 -10.98 13.88
CA TRP A 142 -16.14 -10.84 12.43
C TRP A 142 -14.90 -11.25 11.62
N ALA A 143 -15.12 -11.65 10.38
CA ALA A 143 -14.06 -12.11 9.47
C ALA A 143 -13.65 -11.06 8.45
N MET A 144 -12.35 -10.98 8.14
CA MET A 144 -11.78 -10.02 7.20
C MET A 144 -10.90 -10.71 6.15
N LEU A 145 -11.01 -10.26 4.91
CA LEU A 145 -10.02 -10.46 3.85
C LEU A 145 -9.31 -9.12 3.60
N ASP A 146 -7.97 -9.13 3.60
CA ASP A 146 -7.14 -8.01 3.16
C ASP A 146 -6.38 -8.43 1.91
N ALA A 147 -6.87 -8.01 0.74
CA ALA A 147 -6.34 -8.35 -0.57
C ALA A 147 -5.33 -7.30 -1.03
N GLY A 148 -4.09 -7.71 -1.30
CA GLY A 148 -2.95 -6.82 -1.48
C GLY A 148 -2.52 -6.19 -0.16
N THR A 149 -2.14 -7.04 0.81
CA THR A 149 -1.95 -6.61 2.21
C THR A 149 -0.76 -5.69 2.41
N GLY A 150 0.26 -5.75 1.53
CA GLY A 150 1.44 -4.90 1.60
C GLY A 150 2.16 -4.97 2.95
N SER A 151 2.16 -3.85 3.68
CA SER A 151 2.73 -3.78 5.04
C SER A 151 1.92 -4.53 6.11
N GLY A 152 0.74 -5.04 5.79
CA GLY A 152 -0.18 -5.65 6.73
C GLY A 152 -1.01 -4.66 7.55
N ILE A 153 -0.94 -3.38 7.27
CA ILE A 153 -1.54 -2.33 8.11
C ILE A 153 -3.05 -2.46 8.26
N LEU A 154 -3.78 -2.80 7.17
CA LEU A 154 -5.23 -2.98 7.22
C LEU A 154 -5.61 -4.26 7.96
N ALA A 155 -4.90 -5.37 7.70
CA ALA A 155 -5.08 -6.64 8.39
C ALA A 155 -4.86 -6.51 9.90
N ILE A 156 -3.77 -5.83 10.32
CA ILE A 156 -3.45 -5.58 11.73
C ILE A 156 -4.52 -4.66 12.37
N ALA A 157 -4.94 -3.61 11.66
CA ALA A 157 -6.00 -2.73 12.12
C ALA A 157 -7.33 -3.50 12.29
N GLY A 158 -7.66 -4.41 11.39
CA GLY A 158 -8.82 -5.30 11.50
C GLY A 158 -8.81 -6.08 12.80
N ARG A 159 -7.66 -6.68 13.15
CA ARG A 159 -7.50 -7.37 14.45
C ARG A 159 -7.69 -6.43 15.65
N TYR A 160 -7.16 -5.22 15.57
CA TYR A 160 -7.35 -4.21 16.60
C TYR A 160 -8.81 -3.78 16.77
N PHE A 161 -9.58 -3.83 15.70
CA PHE A 161 -10.98 -3.46 15.70
C PHE A 161 -11.93 -4.63 16.01
N GLY A 162 -11.40 -5.83 16.28
CA GLY A 162 -12.18 -6.96 16.77
C GLY A 162 -12.38 -8.10 15.76
N ALA A 163 -11.71 -8.10 14.61
CA ALA A 163 -11.78 -9.24 13.70
C ALA A 163 -11.32 -10.53 14.40
N GLY A 164 -12.13 -11.58 14.38
CA GLY A 164 -11.79 -12.90 14.89
C GLY A 164 -10.89 -13.68 13.96
N ARG A 165 -11.17 -13.61 12.66
CA ARG A 165 -10.41 -14.21 11.57
C ARG A 165 -9.95 -13.14 10.59
N VAL A 166 -8.68 -13.15 10.21
CA VAL A 166 -8.14 -12.29 9.14
C VAL A 166 -7.31 -13.14 8.19
N LEU A 167 -7.67 -13.11 6.91
CA LEU A 167 -6.87 -13.63 5.80
C LEU A 167 -6.25 -12.44 5.07
N ALA A 168 -4.93 -12.41 4.95
CA ALA A 168 -4.16 -11.36 4.29
C ALA A 168 -3.36 -11.97 3.14
N ILE A 169 -3.61 -11.51 1.92
CA ILE A 169 -3.00 -12.06 0.70
C ILE A 169 -2.19 -10.97 0.00
N ASP A 170 -1.02 -11.34 -0.51
CA ASP A 170 -0.20 -10.51 -1.38
C ASP A 170 0.59 -11.41 -2.33
N ASP A 171 0.80 -11.00 -3.58
CA ASP A 171 1.59 -11.75 -4.55
C ASP A 171 3.09 -11.59 -4.31
N ASP A 172 3.51 -10.53 -3.61
CA ASP A 172 4.89 -10.30 -3.22
C ASP A 172 5.25 -11.03 -1.90
N PRO A 173 6.16 -12.03 -1.94
CA PRO A 173 6.64 -12.71 -0.73
C PRO A 173 7.28 -11.76 0.29
N LEU A 174 7.92 -10.66 -0.18
CA LEU A 174 8.54 -9.66 0.70
C LEU A 174 7.47 -8.84 1.43
N ALA A 175 6.36 -8.50 0.77
CA ALA A 175 5.21 -7.86 1.41
C ALA A 175 4.64 -8.76 2.50
N CYS A 176 4.39 -10.05 2.22
CA CYS A 176 3.92 -11.00 3.22
C CYS A 176 4.88 -11.16 4.39
N ALA A 177 6.21 -11.22 4.14
CA ALA A 177 7.21 -11.29 5.20
C ALA A 177 7.20 -10.02 6.06
N THR A 178 7.10 -8.85 5.44
CA THR A 178 7.00 -7.55 6.12
C THR A 178 5.72 -7.46 6.95
N ALA A 179 4.56 -7.84 6.40
CA ALA A 179 3.30 -7.86 7.13
C ALA A 179 3.36 -8.77 8.37
N LYS A 180 3.97 -9.96 8.26
CA LYS A 180 4.22 -10.87 9.39
C LYS A 180 5.10 -10.23 10.48
N ARG A 181 6.19 -9.54 10.09
CA ARG A 181 7.06 -8.82 11.03
C ARG A 181 6.29 -7.70 11.73
N ASN A 182 5.53 -6.91 10.98
CA ASN A 182 4.74 -5.81 11.51
C ASN A 182 3.65 -6.31 12.48
N ALA A 183 2.96 -7.40 12.16
CA ALA A 183 1.99 -8.02 13.06
C ALA A 183 2.64 -8.43 14.39
N ARG A 184 3.79 -9.12 14.35
CA ARG A 184 4.55 -9.49 15.55
C ARG A 184 5.00 -8.27 16.36
N ALA A 185 5.54 -7.23 15.72
CA ALA A 185 5.99 -6.00 16.38
C ALA A 185 4.85 -5.26 17.09
N ASN A 186 3.62 -5.44 16.64
CA ASN A 186 2.40 -4.88 17.22
C ASN A 186 1.68 -5.84 18.19
N GLY A 187 2.28 -7.00 18.49
CA GLY A 187 1.68 -8.01 19.37
C GLY A 187 0.40 -8.64 18.81
N VAL A 188 0.21 -8.59 17.48
CA VAL A 188 -0.97 -9.13 16.82
C VAL A 188 -0.70 -10.57 16.37
N ARG A 189 -1.61 -11.45 16.73
CA ARG A 189 -1.62 -12.87 16.34
C ARG A 189 -2.90 -13.18 15.56
N ASN A 190 -2.99 -14.41 15.03
CA ASN A 190 -4.18 -14.92 14.34
C ASN A 190 -4.54 -14.10 13.08
N ILE A 191 -3.52 -13.73 12.29
CA ILE A 191 -3.64 -13.32 10.89
C ILE A 191 -3.01 -14.42 10.05
N GLU A 192 -3.77 -14.97 9.12
CA GLU A 192 -3.29 -15.88 8.10
C GLU A 192 -2.71 -15.08 6.95
N PHE A 193 -1.39 -15.15 6.74
CA PHE A 193 -0.71 -14.48 5.63
C PHE A 193 -0.39 -15.50 4.54
N VAL A 194 -0.91 -15.26 3.35
CA VAL A 194 -0.75 -16.12 2.18
C VAL A 194 -0.05 -15.36 1.07
N THR A 195 1.05 -15.90 0.56
CA THR A 195 1.67 -15.41 -0.66
C THR A 195 0.93 -16.00 -1.85
N GLY A 196 0.31 -15.16 -2.67
CA GLY A 196 -0.46 -15.60 -3.82
C GLY A 196 -1.18 -14.47 -4.55
N ASP A 197 -1.54 -14.75 -5.79
CA ASP A 197 -2.33 -13.87 -6.63
C ASP A 197 -3.76 -13.76 -6.08
N VAL A 198 -4.20 -12.56 -5.78
CA VAL A 198 -5.56 -12.29 -5.24
C VAL A 198 -6.69 -12.70 -6.20
N LEU A 199 -6.39 -12.82 -7.50
CA LEU A 199 -7.35 -13.27 -8.52
C LEU A 199 -7.48 -14.81 -8.57
N LYS A 200 -6.43 -15.53 -8.19
CA LYS A 200 -6.33 -17.00 -8.29
C LYS A 200 -6.38 -17.71 -6.94
N SER A 201 -6.19 -16.98 -5.86
CA SER A 201 -6.18 -17.56 -4.52
C SER A 201 -7.51 -18.19 -4.17
N ARG A 202 -7.47 -19.43 -3.68
CA ARG A 202 -8.66 -20.16 -3.26
C ARG A 202 -9.13 -19.62 -1.90
N LEU A 203 -10.19 -18.83 -1.94
CA LEU A 203 -10.83 -18.32 -0.72
C LEU A 203 -11.74 -19.37 -0.10
N THR A 204 -11.78 -19.43 1.23
CA THR A 204 -12.68 -20.32 1.98
C THR A 204 -13.54 -19.53 2.96
N GLY A 205 -14.82 -19.87 3.02
CA GLY A 205 -15.77 -19.20 3.92
C GLY A 205 -16.22 -17.82 3.41
N LYS A 206 -16.82 -17.08 4.33
CA LYS A 206 -17.35 -15.75 4.11
C LYS A 206 -16.56 -14.72 4.93
N PHE A 207 -16.56 -13.47 4.46
CA PHE A 207 -15.92 -12.34 5.11
C PHE A 207 -16.94 -11.24 5.32
N ASP A 208 -17.00 -10.68 6.51
CA ASP A 208 -17.84 -9.53 6.82
C ASP A 208 -17.28 -8.24 6.21
N ILE A 209 -15.96 -8.18 6.06
CA ILE A 209 -15.26 -7.05 5.46
C ILE A 209 -14.17 -7.55 4.51
N ILE A 210 -14.17 -7.02 3.30
CA ILE A 210 -13.08 -7.21 2.33
C ILE A 210 -12.44 -5.86 2.07
N THR A 211 -11.14 -5.73 2.35
CA THR A 211 -10.34 -4.56 2.01
C THR A 211 -9.43 -4.86 0.83
N ALA A 212 -9.32 -3.92 -0.10
CA ALA A 212 -8.38 -4.00 -1.20
C ALA A 212 -7.90 -2.60 -1.59
N ASN A 213 -6.59 -2.38 -1.48
CA ASN A 213 -5.93 -1.13 -1.89
C ASN A 213 -5.05 -1.40 -3.11
N LEU A 214 -5.70 -1.65 -4.25
CA LEU A 214 -5.11 -2.15 -5.49
C LEU A 214 -5.51 -1.27 -6.68
N PHE A 215 -4.91 -1.52 -7.84
CA PHE A 215 -5.32 -0.87 -9.09
C PHE A 215 -6.76 -1.24 -9.46
N SER A 216 -7.47 -0.29 -10.10
CA SER A 216 -8.90 -0.43 -10.45
C SER A 216 -9.20 -1.66 -11.31
N GLU A 217 -8.28 -2.03 -12.18
CA GLU A 217 -8.39 -3.18 -13.08
C GLU A 217 -8.46 -4.49 -12.28
N ILE A 218 -7.57 -4.66 -11.30
CA ILE A 218 -7.55 -5.82 -10.40
C ILE A 218 -8.81 -5.87 -9.54
N LEU A 219 -9.24 -4.70 -9.01
CA LEU A 219 -10.46 -4.61 -8.21
C LEU A 219 -11.70 -5.06 -8.99
N ILE A 220 -11.81 -4.64 -10.26
CA ILE A 220 -12.93 -5.00 -11.14
C ILE A 220 -12.87 -6.50 -11.47
N GLU A 221 -11.70 -7.03 -11.76
CA GLU A 221 -11.51 -8.44 -12.12
C GLU A 221 -11.79 -9.38 -10.94
N ALA A 222 -11.37 -9.01 -9.74
CA ALA A 222 -11.57 -9.80 -8.52
C ALA A 222 -13.00 -9.73 -7.97
N LEU A 223 -13.76 -8.68 -8.31
CA LEU A 223 -15.09 -8.42 -7.76
C LEU A 223 -16.06 -9.63 -7.88
N PRO A 224 -16.11 -10.40 -8.99
CA PRO A 224 -16.95 -11.60 -9.09
C PRO A 224 -16.64 -12.68 -8.06
N VAL A 225 -15.37 -12.84 -7.70
CA VAL A 225 -14.93 -13.82 -6.70
C VAL A 225 -15.24 -13.28 -5.30
N TRP A 226 -14.85 -12.05 -5.03
CA TRP A 226 -15.04 -11.45 -3.70
C TRP A 226 -16.52 -11.29 -3.34
N SER A 227 -17.40 -10.97 -4.29
CA SER A 227 -18.84 -10.90 -4.02
C SER A 227 -19.40 -12.25 -3.55
N ARG A 228 -18.91 -13.37 -4.08
CA ARG A 228 -19.32 -14.71 -3.62
C ARG A 228 -18.82 -15.05 -2.22
N HIS A 229 -17.75 -14.41 -1.77
CA HIS A 229 -17.15 -14.62 -0.44
C HIS A 229 -17.50 -13.52 0.56
N LEU A 230 -18.27 -12.51 0.16
CA LEU A 230 -18.79 -11.53 1.10
C LEU A 230 -19.96 -12.14 1.90
N ALA A 231 -19.98 -11.86 3.20
CA ALA A 231 -21.10 -12.24 4.05
C ALA A 231 -22.34 -11.38 3.75
N PRO A 232 -23.57 -11.84 4.05
CA PRO A 232 -24.74 -10.98 3.99
C PRO A 232 -24.53 -9.70 4.81
N ARG A 233 -24.86 -8.54 4.24
CA ARG A 233 -24.58 -7.22 4.82
C ARG A 233 -23.08 -6.91 5.01
N GLY A 234 -22.21 -7.66 4.37
CA GLY A 234 -20.76 -7.40 4.38
C GLY A 234 -20.39 -6.14 3.62
N HIS A 235 -19.19 -5.67 3.85
CA HIS A 235 -18.68 -4.43 3.28
C HIS A 235 -17.44 -4.64 2.43
N LEU A 236 -17.36 -3.92 1.31
CA LEU A 236 -16.16 -3.78 0.49
C LEU A 236 -15.55 -2.40 0.75
N ILE A 237 -14.25 -2.37 1.06
CA ILE A 237 -13.46 -1.13 1.14
C ILE A 237 -12.41 -1.20 0.04
N PHE A 238 -12.62 -0.43 -1.02
CA PHE A 238 -11.72 -0.35 -2.17
C PHE A 238 -10.98 0.98 -2.18
N SER A 239 -9.70 0.93 -2.52
CA SER A 239 -8.84 2.10 -2.69
C SER A 239 -7.71 1.81 -3.68
N GLY A 240 -6.78 2.75 -3.88
CA GLY A 240 -5.77 2.63 -4.93
C GLY A 240 -6.27 3.10 -6.31
N ILE A 241 -7.46 3.68 -6.35
CA ILE A 241 -8.18 4.07 -7.55
C ILE A 241 -7.92 5.55 -7.86
N LEU A 242 -7.67 5.87 -9.12
CA LEU A 242 -7.56 7.26 -9.56
C LEU A 242 -8.95 7.88 -9.76
N ARG A 243 -9.09 9.20 -9.58
CA ARG A 243 -10.38 9.90 -9.75
C ARG A 243 -11.02 9.70 -11.13
N ASN A 244 -10.21 9.64 -12.18
CA ASN A 244 -10.70 9.40 -13.55
C ASN A 244 -11.22 7.96 -13.75
N GLN A 245 -10.91 7.02 -12.85
CA GLN A 245 -11.38 5.64 -12.87
C GLN A 245 -12.66 5.42 -12.04
N GLU A 246 -13.12 6.43 -11.29
CA GLU A 246 -14.28 6.36 -10.39
C GLU A 246 -15.54 5.83 -11.08
N ALA A 247 -15.88 6.37 -12.25
CA ALA A 247 -17.09 5.94 -12.97
C ALA A 247 -17.02 4.47 -13.40
N GLY A 248 -15.83 3.95 -13.72
CA GLY A 248 -15.61 2.55 -14.11
C GLY A 248 -15.88 1.60 -12.95
N ILE A 249 -15.26 1.85 -11.79
CA ILE A 249 -15.42 1.00 -10.61
C ILE A 249 -16.86 1.05 -10.06
N VAL A 250 -17.50 2.21 -10.04
CA VAL A 250 -18.90 2.34 -9.61
C VAL A 250 -19.84 1.56 -10.52
N ARG A 251 -19.64 1.60 -11.85
CA ARG A 251 -20.41 0.77 -12.78
C ARG A 251 -20.20 -0.73 -12.54
N ALA A 252 -18.97 -1.15 -12.27
CA ALA A 252 -18.66 -2.56 -11.99
C ALA A 252 -19.36 -3.04 -10.70
N LEU A 253 -19.36 -2.24 -9.65
CA LEU A 253 -20.07 -2.50 -8.40
C LEU A 253 -21.58 -2.64 -8.64
N ARG A 254 -22.19 -1.68 -9.34
CA ARG A 254 -23.64 -1.69 -9.63
C ARG A 254 -24.06 -2.93 -10.42
N ARG A 255 -23.26 -3.39 -11.39
CA ARG A 255 -23.52 -4.63 -12.13
C ARG A 255 -23.57 -5.88 -11.24
N ARG A 256 -22.96 -5.80 -10.06
CA ARG A 256 -22.96 -6.86 -9.04
C ARG A 256 -23.90 -6.58 -7.88
N ARG A 257 -24.84 -5.62 -8.05
CA ARG A 257 -25.84 -5.20 -7.07
C ARG A 257 -25.25 -4.53 -5.82
N PHE A 258 -24.00 -4.09 -5.88
CA PHE A 258 -23.43 -3.28 -4.82
C PHE A 258 -23.84 -1.82 -4.96
N SER A 259 -24.21 -1.23 -3.84
CA SER A 259 -24.36 0.20 -3.69
C SER A 259 -23.07 0.79 -3.15
N ALA A 260 -22.52 1.81 -3.83
CA ALA A 260 -21.46 2.62 -3.28
C ALA A 260 -22.07 3.57 -2.24
N VAL A 261 -21.82 3.29 -0.97
CA VAL A 261 -22.38 4.04 0.15
C VAL A 261 -21.66 5.36 0.33
N GLU A 262 -20.35 5.36 0.14
CA GLU A 262 -19.53 6.54 0.33
C GLU A 262 -18.27 6.49 -0.53
N ILE A 263 -17.94 7.63 -1.13
CA ILE A 263 -16.69 7.81 -1.87
C ILE A 263 -15.93 8.96 -1.24
N ARG A 264 -14.71 8.70 -0.79
CA ARG A 264 -13.76 9.70 -0.30
C ARG A 264 -12.72 10.01 -1.35
N ARG A 265 -12.43 11.30 -1.52
CA ARG A 265 -11.47 11.81 -2.51
C ARG A 265 -10.39 12.59 -1.80
N ARG A 266 -9.11 12.24 -2.08
CA ARG A 266 -7.95 12.97 -1.55
C ARG A 266 -6.85 13.08 -2.63
N GLY A 267 -6.57 14.29 -3.09
CA GLY A 267 -5.70 14.52 -4.23
C GLY A 267 -6.23 13.82 -5.49
N LYS A 268 -5.42 13.04 -6.17
CA LYS A 268 -5.81 12.25 -7.34
C LYS A 268 -6.45 10.89 -7.01
N TRP A 269 -6.53 10.52 -5.74
CA TRP A 269 -6.97 9.21 -5.27
C TRP A 269 -8.39 9.22 -4.74
N ILE A 270 -9.06 8.09 -4.88
CA ILE A 270 -10.32 7.81 -4.21
C ILE A 270 -10.24 6.51 -3.40
N ALA A 271 -11.08 6.44 -2.41
CA ALA A 271 -11.48 5.22 -1.73
C ALA A 271 -13.00 5.17 -1.65
N LEU A 272 -13.55 3.98 -1.73
CA LEU A 272 -14.99 3.77 -1.65
C LEU A 272 -15.33 2.68 -0.65
N LEU A 273 -16.49 2.84 -0.05
CA LEU A 273 -17.17 1.85 0.78
C LEU A 273 -18.41 1.40 0.04
N ALA A 274 -18.59 0.10 -0.14
CA ALA A 274 -19.78 -0.47 -0.77
C ALA A 274 -20.31 -1.65 0.05
N HIS A 275 -21.61 -1.91 -0.09
CA HIS A 275 -22.29 -3.11 0.42
C HIS A 275 -23.36 -3.55 -0.59
N GLU A 276 -23.85 -4.79 -0.46
CA GLU A 276 -25.04 -5.27 -1.16
C GLU A 276 -26.30 -4.54 -0.72
#